data_2678dc39da0e1c71e967bab7a03fc644
#
_entry.id   2678dc39da0e1c71e967bab7a03fc644
#
_cell.length_a   1.000
_cell.length_b   1.000
_cell.length_c   1.000
_cell.angle_alpha   90.00
_cell.angle_beta   90.00
_cell.angle_gamma   90.00
#
_symmetry.space_group_name_H-M   'P 1'
#
loop_
_entity.id
_entity.type
_entity.pdbx_description
1 polymer ?
#
loop_
_entity_poly.entity_id
_entity_poly.type
_entity_poly.pdbx_seq_one_letter_code
_entity_poly.pdbx_strand_id
1 'polypeptide(L)'
;MAKDQVLRDRFLKICKGAGWKFTMQRYTIFQLIQNNTSHPTVEMIWKGVKKTIPMISPDSVYRILKDFVSIGLLRQMDGLQYVRFDCNPSVHNH
;
A
#
# COMPACT_ATOMS: atom_id res chain seq x y z
N MET A 1 2.96 1.15 -19.07
CA MET A 1 2.28 0.51 -19.78
C MET A 1 1.37 -0.40 -19.19
N ALA A 2 1.24 -1.54 -19.61
CA ALA A 2 0.25 -2.45 -19.12
C ALA A 2 0.41 -2.71 -17.65
N LYS A 3 1.62 -2.72 -17.17
CA LYS A 3 1.86 -2.99 -15.80
C LYS A 3 1.27 -1.94 -14.90
N ASP A 4 1.43 -0.69 -15.23
CA ASP A 4 0.88 0.40 -14.44
C ASP A 4 -0.61 0.39 -14.49
N GLN A 5 -1.17 0.08 -15.62
CA GLN A 5 -2.60 0.08 -15.76
C GLN A 5 -3.23 -1.06 -14.99
N VAL A 6 -2.60 -2.21 -15.00
CA VAL A 6 -3.08 -3.35 -14.24
C VAL A 6 -3.05 -3.03 -12.74
N LEU A 7 -1.98 -2.40 -12.28
CA LEU A 7 -1.87 -2.06 -10.89
C LEU A 7 -2.90 -1.02 -10.49
N ARG A 8 -3.12 -0.05 -11.34
CA ARG A 8 -4.11 0.98 -11.07
C ARG A 8 -5.52 0.38 -11.02
N ASP A 9 -5.85 -0.49 -11.96
CA ASP A 9 -7.16 -1.11 -11.97
C ASP A 9 -7.37 -1.94 -10.72
N ARG A 10 -6.35 -2.63 -10.29
CA ARG A 10 -6.42 -3.42 -9.09
C ARG A 10 -6.67 -2.55 -7.89
N PHE A 11 -5.96 -1.41 -7.80
CA PHE A 11 -6.13 -0.52 -6.68
C PHE A 11 -7.51 0.14 -6.71
N LEU A 12 -8.03 0.44 -7.88
CA LEU A 12 -9.36 1.00 -7.99
C LEU A 12 -10.41 0.04 -7.43
N LYS A 13 -10.25 -1.24 -7.70
CA LYS A 13 -11.16 -2.22 -7.16
C LYS A 13 -11.07 -2.31 -5.65
N ILE A 14 -9.85 -2.21 -5.13
CA ILE A 14 -9.65 -2.23 -3.69
C ILE A 14 -10.33 -1.02 -3.06
N CYS A 15 -10.16 0.15 -3.64
CA CYS A 15 -10.77 1.36 -3.12
C CYS A 15 -12.28 1.24 -3.12
N LYS A 16 -12.83 0.70 -4.18
CA LYS A 16 -14.26 0.56 -4.29
C LYS A 16 -14.80 -0.39 -3.22
N GLY A 17 -14.12 -1.49 -3.02
CA GLY A 17 -14.53 -2.43 -1.99
C GLY A 17 -14.42 -1.88 -0.59
N ALA A 18 -13.45 -1.03 -0.35
CA ALA A 18 -13.23 -0.46 0.96
C ALA A 18 -14.01 0.83 1.21
N GLY A 19 -14.61 1.39 0.17
CA GLY A 19 -15.30 2.65 0.32
C GLY A 19 -14.37 3.85 0.35
N TRP A 20 -13.18 3.71 -0.21
CA TRP A 20 -12.21 4.78 -0.20
C TRP A 20 -12.26 5.56 -1.50
N LYS A 21 -11.86 6.82 -1.43
CA LYS A 21 -11.65 7.57 -2.64
C LYS A 21 -10.27 7.25 -3.15
N PHE A 22 -10.13 7.24 -4.47
CA PHE A 22 -8.83 7.06 -5.07
C PHE A 22 -8.06 8.37 -4.88
N THR A 23 -6.91 8.31 -4.26
CA THR A 23 -6.05 9.48 -4.14
C THR A 23 -4.64 9.11 -4.57
N MET A 24 -3.89 10.09 -5.03
CA MET A 24 -2.51 9.83 -5.43
C MET A 24 -1.67 9.38 -4.24
N GLN A 25 -1.96 9.89 -3.08
CA GLN A 25 -1.22 9.48 -1.89
C GLN A 25 -1.40 7.99 -1.65
N ARG A 26 -2.64 7.52 -1.65
CA ARG A 26 -2.91 6.11 -1.44
C ARG A 26 -2.32 5.26 -2.54
N TYR A 27 -2.45 5.70 -3.77
CA TYR A 27 -1.96 4.92 -4.89
C TYR A 27 -0.43 4.84 -4.88
N THR A 28 0.24 5.93 -4.58
CA THR A 28 1.70 5.95 -4.54
C THR A 28 2.21 4.99 -3.46
N ILE A 29 1.56 4.99 -2.31
CA ILE A 29 1.96 4.08 -1.24
C ILE A 29 1.70 2.64 -1.67
N PHE A 30 0.57 2.39 -2.31
CA PHE A 30 0.25 1.05 -2.79
C PHE A 30 1.32 0.57 -3.78
N GLN A 31 1.74 1.43 -4.70
CA GLN A 31 2.76 1.06 -5.66
C GLN A 31 4.08 0.71 -4.98
N LEU A 32 4.46 1.51 -4.00
CA LEU A 32 5.70 1.25 -3.29
C LEU A 32 5.67 -0.09 -2.58
N ILE A 33 4.55 -0.42 -1.98
CA ILE A 33 4.42 -1.66 -1.28
C ILE A 33 4.45 -2.83 -2.24
N GLN A 34 3.79 -2.70 -3.38
CA GLN A 34 3.76 -3.79 -4.35
C GLN A 34 5.12 -4.07 -4.93
N ASN A 35 5.97 -3.07 -5.01
CA ASN A 35 7.28 -3.23 -5.60
C ASN A 35 8.36 -3.57 -4.58
N ASN A 36 8.02 -3.56 -3.31
CA ASN A 36 9.00 -3.78 -2.28
C ASN A 36 8.82 -5.15 -1.67
N THR A 37 9.84 -5.98 -1.73
CA THR A 37 9.74 -7.31 -1.15
C THR A 37 10.36 -7.38 0.23
N SER A 38 10.98 -6.30 0.70
CA SER A 38 11.51 -6.32 2.05
C SER A 38 10.40 -5.95 3.00
N HIS A 39 10.70 -5.81 4.25
CA HIS A 39 9.72 -5.43 5.26
C HIS A 39 9.91 -3.95 5.56
N PRO A 40 9.30 -3.07 4.78
CA PRO A 40 9.56 -1.65 4.95
C PRO A 40 8.92 -1.12 6.22
N THR A 41 9.55 -0.10 6.77
CA THR A 41 8.99 0.62 7.90
C THR A 41 8.22 1.82 7.37
N VAL A 42 7.46 2.44 8.25
CA VAL A 42 6.75 3.66 7.89
C VAL A 42 7.72 4.70 7.34
N GLU A 43 8.86 4.82 7.99
CA GLU A 43 9.84 5.82 7.56
C GLU A 43 10.36 5.54 6.15
N MET A 44 10.63 4.29 5.85
CA MET A 44 11.12 3.92 4.53
C MET A 44 10.06 4.22 3.47
N ILE A 45 8.81 3.93 3.77
CA ILE A 45 7.74 4.19 2.84
C ILE A 45 7.57 5.70 2.66
N TRP A 46 7.62 6.44 3.76
CA TRP A 46 7.48 7.89 3.71
C TRP A 46 8.56 8.50 2.83
N LYS A 47 9.79 8.07 3.00
CA LYS A 47 10.88 8.58 2.19
C LYS A 47 10.66 8.27 0.71
N GLY A 48 10.13 7.12 0.41
CA GLY A 48 9.84 6.77 -0.97
C GLY A 48 8.72 7.60 -1.56
N VAL A 49 7.68 7.83 -0.78
CA VAL A 49 6.55 8.62 -1.26
C VAL A 49 6.92 10.07 -1.44
N LYS A 50 7.81 10.59 -0.62
CA LYS A 50 8.22 11.98 -0.73
C LYS A 50 8.85 12.30 -2.07
N LYS A 51 9.36 11.33 -2.74
CA LYS A 51 9.95 11.57 -4.06
C LYS A 51 8.87 11.99 -5.06
N THR A 52 7.67 11.52 -4.85
CA THR A 52 6.56 11.85 -5.73
C THR A 52 5.67 12.93 -5.13
N ILE A 53 5.48 12.89 -3.83
CA ILE A 53 4.61 13.82 -3.12
C ILE A 53 5.41 14.47 -2.00
N PRO A 54 6.18 15.51 -2.29
CA PRO A 54 7.11 16.07 -1.32
C PRO A 54 6.46 16.62 -0.05
N MET A 55 5.19 17.00 -0.15
CA MET A 55 4.52 17.60 0.98
C MET A 55 3.87 16.60 1.93
N ILE A 56 3.97 15.31 1.62
CA ILE A 56 3.29 14.34 2.45
C ILE A 56 3.97 14.22 3.81
N SER A 57 3.17 14.08 4.85
CA SER A 57 3.72 13.94 6.19
C SER A 57 3.80 12.47 6.57
N PRO A 58 4.64 12.13 7.53
CA PRO A 58 4.70 10.75 8.02
C PRO A 58 3.37 10.29 8.60
N ASP A 59 2.62 11.20 9.21
CA ASP A 59 1.32 10.87 9.76
C ASP A 59 0.36 10.42 8.69
N SER A 60 0.38 11.09 7.55
CA SER A 60 -0.49 10.70 6.44
C SER A 60 -0.14 9.30 5.95
N VAL A 61 1.15 9.01 5.86
CA VAL A 61 1.59 7.70 5.45
C VAL A 61 1.12 6.65 6.45
N TYR A 62 1.29 6.94 7.73
CA TYR A 62 0.91 6.01 8.78
C TYR A 62 -0.59 5.70 8.72
N ARG A 63 -1.41 6.72 8.54
CA ARG A 63 -2.84 6.53 8.47
C ARG A 63 -3.23 5.66 7.29
N ILE A 64 -2.62 5.90 6.14
CA ILE A 64 -2.91 5.12 4.96
C ILE A 64 -2.50 3.67 5.15
N LEU A 65 -1.34 3.46 5.78
CA LEU A 65 -0.89 2.11 6.05
C LEU A 65 -1.83 1.39 7.01
N LYS A 66 -2.35 2.11 7.99
CA LYS A 66 -3.31 1.53 8.91
C LYS A 66 -4.58 1.11 8.18
N ASP A 67 -5.03 1.92 7.24
CA ASP A 67 -6.19 1.57 6.44
C ASP A 67 -5.92 0.31 5.63
N PHE A 68 -4.73 0.20 5.07
CA PHE A 68 -4.37 -0.97 4.30
C PHE A 68 -4.33 -2.23 5.18
N VAL A 69 -3.86 -2.07 6.40
CA VAL A 69 -3.84 -3.20 7.33
C VAL A 69 -5.27 -3.61 7.67
N SER A 70 -6.14 -2.64 7.83
CA SER A 70 -7.50 -2.93 8.26
C SER A 70 -8.28 -3.75 7.24
N ILE A 71 -7.95 -3.65 5.96
CA ILE A 71 -8.64 -4.43 4.96
C ILE A 71 -7.85 -5.67 4.54
N GLY A 72 -6.77 -5.96 5.22
CA GLY A 72 -6.00 -7.15 4.93
C GLY A 72 -5.02 -7.03 3.79
N LEU A 73 -4.76 -5.82 3.32
CA LEU A 73 -3.82 -5.62 2.23
C LEU A 73 -2.39 -5.70 2.74
N LEU A 74 -2.17 -5.30 3.97
CA LEU A 74 -0.88 -5.34 4.61
C LEU A 74 -1.00 -5.99 5.95
N ARG A 75 0.13 -6.39 6.49
CA ARG A 75 0.20 -6.93 7.81
C ARG A 75 1.29 -6.19 8.53
N GLN A 76 1.02 -5.74 9.71
CA GLN A 76 2.01 -5.07 10.53
C GLN A 76 2.79 -6.11 11.31
N MET A 77 4.10 -6.02 11.25
CA MET A 77 4.94 -6.95 11.98
C MET A 77 5.48 -6.28 13.22
N ASP A 78 6.23 -7.02 13.99
CA ASP A 78 6.83 -6.48 15.18
C ASP A 78 7.60 -5.23 14.84
N GLY A 79 7.57 -4.27 15.69
CA GLY A 79 8.17 -3.00 15.44
C GLY A 79 7.26 -2.24 14.51
N LEU A 80 7.78 -1.53 13.59
CA LEU A 80 6.97 -0.74 12.69
C LEU A 80 7.12 -1.20 11.25
N GLN A 81 7.43 -2.47 11.07
CA GLN A 81 7.61 -3.00 9.73
C GLN A 81 6.29 -3.52 9.19
N TYR A 82 6.13 -3.43 7.89
CA TYR A 82 4.92 -3.90 7.23
C TYR A 82 5.27 -4.92 6.17
N VAL A 83 4.38 -5.86 5.96
CA VAL A 83 4.57 -6.86 4.94
C VAL A 83 3.34 -6.87 4.09
N ARG A 84 3.52 -6.92 2.78
CA ARG A 84 2.42 -7.05 1.88
C ARG A 84 1.77 -8.40 2.12
N PHE A 85 0.46 -8.42 2.30
CA PHE A 85 -0.20 -9.62 2.56
C PHE A 85 -0.37 -10.24 1.27
N ASP A 86 0.41 -11.16 0.91
CA ASP A 86 0.45 -11.61 -0.30
C ASP A 86 -0.43 -12.53 -0.54
N CYS A 87 -1.35 -12.50 -0.43
CA CYS A 87 -2.22 -13.31 -0.61
C CYS A 87 -1.83 -14.30 -1.34
N ASN A 88 -1.14 -14.80 -1.11
CA ASN A 88 -0.83 -15.76 -1.62
C ASN A 88 -1.82 -16.41 -2.22
N PRO A 89 -1.87 -16.44 -3.22
CA PRO A 89 -2.88 -16.89 -3.96
C PRO A 89 -3.26 -18.18 -3.65
N SER A 90 -2.44 -18.84 -3.23
CA SER A 90 -2.81 -20.10 -3.01
C SER A 90 -3.80 -20.16 -2.08
N VAL A 91 -3.96 -19.28 -1.47
CA VAL A 91 -4.84 -19.28 -0.59
C VAL A 91 -6.08 -19.19 -1.02
N HIS A 92 -6.26 -19.00 -1.83
CA HIS A 92 -7.49 -18.85 -2.17
C HIS A 92 -8.13 -19.75 -2.67
N ASN A 93 -7.70 -20.21 -2.80
CA ASN A 93 -8.19 -20.85 -3.03
C ASN A 93 -8.79 -21.51 -2.75
N HIS A 94 -8.91 -21.54 -2.56
CA HIS A 94 -9.27 -22.02 -2.25
C HIS A 94 -9.66 -22.22 -2.21
#